data_47310fd1b8f2b6c7963f11e161321b87
#
_entry.id   47310fd1b8f2b6c7963f11e161321b87
#
_cell.length_a   1.000
_cell.length_b   1.000
_cell.length_c   1.000
_cell.angle_alpha   90.00
_cell.angle_beta   90.00
_cell.angle_gamma   90.00
#
_symmetry.space_group_name_H-M   'P 1'
#
loop_
_entity.id
_entity.type
_entity.pdbx_description
1 polymer ?
#
loop_
_entity_poly.entity_id
_entity_poly.type
_entity_poly.pdbx_seq_one_letter_code
_entity_poly.pdbx_strand_id
1 'polypeptide(L)'
;EAGHPTELINYSAGDKTNNLTFDHWTNQHNRSSFLEVSTDYHTSFRDDDNFSASLIWHQKNSTYNDQYMTFNRMNVMAYLHYDLQQKYVADLVLAMNGSNRSYPEKWSFSPTLSLGYVFANKEDNRILNFGKLRFSAGIQHTDYVPIQGLWLENYNGSAGSYLTGLGDGSWQWGTFLGYQPTKRFNLETAYKFNWGADLRLFKQVDVNFDVYYQLRDDILLSGDGLNSAVFGRPSAYVNWGRVASYGVELGVNWVKQMNKDLSFNLGSNLTWGRNKQKRNIENVAYDYLSAIGGRVSQAWGLEVVGFFKDEADITASPQQNFDNCRPGDFKYKDQNGDNVIDENDVVKMGYDTSVPELNFSLNLGFRYKNFGMNAMFQGAGMYTAYLGTVGVWTPIIDGANLSKEYYNNCWDRSETPVYPRLTSRTNLNNYRGNDVWYKNVNFFKLRNCEVYYMLPENWISKVKMSQCKVFVKGENLMTLSNLKAMDPENIGTNFPTLMGVNLGVSVKF
;
A
#
# COMPACT_ATOMS: atom_id res chain seq x y z
N GLU A 1 -18.29 -43.16 33.68
CA GLU A 1 -16.84 -43.17 33.95
C GLU A 1 -16.11 -43.13 32.63
N ALA A 2 -15.63 -41.96 32.26
CA ALA A 2 -14.84 -41.74 31.07
C ALA A 2 -13.36 -41.97 31.44
N GLY A 3 -12.78 -43.05 30.92
CA GLY A 3 -11.36 -43.32 31.05
C GLY A 3 -10.54 -42.22 30.34
N HIS A 4 -9.69 -41.59 31.11
CA HIS A 4 -8.67 -40.71 30.55
C HIS A 4 -7.64 -41.58 29.81
N PRO A 5 -7.36 -41.32 28.54
CA PRO A 5 -6.23 -41.95 27.90
C PRO A 5 -4.94 -41.34 28.46
N THR A 6 -4.27 -42.06 29.32
CA THR A 6 -2.87 -41.79 29.62
C THR A 6 -1.99 -42.37 28.52
N GLU A 7 -2.08 -41.87 27.31
CA GLU A 7 -1.01 -42.05 26.37
C GLU A 7 0.02 -40.97 26.65
N LEU A 8 1.10 -41.36 27.29
CA LEU A 8 2.36 -40.63 27.27
C LEU A 8 2.78 -40.49 25.80
N ILE A 9 2.64 -39.29 25.28
CA ILE A 9 3.27 -38.95 24.01
C ILE A 9 4.76 -39.07 24.27
N ASN A 10 5.35 -40.21 23.87
CA ASN A 10 6.79 -40.36 23.76
C ASN A 10 7.26 -39.39 22.66
N TYR A 11 7.72 -38.22 23.06
CA TYR A 11 8.62 -37.46 22.21
C TYR A 11 9.84 -38.33 22.03
N SER A 12 9.98 -38.98 20.88
CA SER A 12 11.27 -39.51 20.45
C SER A 12 12.22 -38.31 20.48
N ALA A 13 13.18 -38.35 21.41
CA ALA A 13 14.28 -37.42 21.40
C ALA A 13 14.85 -37.51 19.98
N GLY A 14 14.76 -36.42 19.21
CA GLY A 14 15.33 -36.38 17.88
C GLY A 14 16.77 -36.88 17.95
N ASP A 15 17.20 -37.56 16.92
CA ASP A 15 18.55 -38.10 16.80
C ASP A 15 19.56 -37.09 17.32
N LYS A 16 20.28 -37.48 18.37
CA LYS A 16 21.39 -36.69 18.93
C LYS A 16 22.60 -36.74 18.00
N THR A 17 22.41 -36.45 16.75
CA THR A 17 23.52 -36.18 15.85
C THR A 17 23.87 -34.70 16.04
N ASN A 18 24.93 -34.46 16.79
CA ASN A 18 25.53 -33.12 16.97
C ASN A 18 26.18 -32.57 15.67
N ASN A 19 25.77 -33.07 14.51
CA ASN A 19 26.26 -32.60 13.24
C ASN A 19 25.30 -31.59 12.68
N LEU A 20 25.72 -30.31 12.66
CA LEU A 20 25.11 -29.30 11.82
C LEU A 20 25.27 -29.73 10.37
N THR A 21 24.22 -30.28 9.76
CA THR A 21 24.15 -30.46 8.31
C THR A 21 23.80 -29.12 7.69
N PHE A 22 24.70 -28.60 6.90
CA PHE A 22 24.50 -27.41 6.11
C PHE A 22 23.98 -27.84 4.73
N ASP A 23 22.66 -27.76 4.54
CA ASP A 23 22.05 -27.96 3.23
C ASP A 23 22.02 -26.63 2.48
N HIS A 24 22.75 -26.61 1.38
CA HIS A 24 22.78 -25.46 0.48
C HIS A 24 21.90 -25.75 -0.74
N TRP A 25 20.76 -25.08 -0.85
CA TRP A 25 19.87 -25.15 -1.99
C TRP A 25 19.97 -23.86 -2.81
N THR A 26 20.44 -23.97 -4.05
CA THR A 26 20.42 -22.86 -5.00
C THR A 26 19.19 -22.99 -5.88
N ASN A 27 18.02 -22.62 -5.37
CA ASN A 27 16.75 -22.75 -6.10
C ASN A 27 16.44 -21.60 -7.04
N GLN A 28 17.14 -20.48 -6.91
CA GLN A 28 16.87 -19.30 -7.72
C GLN A 28 18.17 -18.71 -8.24
N HIS A 29 18.23 -18.59 -9.56
CA HIS A 29 19.30 -17.85 -10.19
C HIS A 29 18.68 -16.76 -11.07
N ASN A 30 18.94 -15.51 -10.69
CA ASN A 30 18.47 -14.34 -11.39
C ASN A 30 19.66 -13.66 -12.07
N ARG A 31 19.53 -13.37 -13.35
CA ARG A 31 20.53 -12.63 -14.10
C ARG A 31 19.90 -11.34 -14.64
N SER A 32 20.54 -10.21 -14.38
CA SER A 32 20.14 -8.93 -14.95
C SER A 32 21.36 -8.26 -15.57
N SER A 33 21.20 -7.73 -16.78
CA SER A 33 22.16 -6.86 -17.43
C SER A 33 21.50 -5.53 -17.79
N PHE A 34 22.23 -4.45 -17.58
CA PHE A 34 21.81 -3.11 -17.91
C PHE A 34 22.92 -2.42 -18.68
N LEU A 35 22.56 -1.78 -19.80
CA LEU A 35 23.47 -0.98 -20.61
C LEU A 35 22.77 0.35 -20.88
N GLU A 36 23.49 1.44 -20.66
CA GLU A 36 23.02 2.79 -20.96
C GLU A 36 24.09 3.55 -21.71
N VAL A 37 23.65 4.31 -22.70
CA VAL A 37 24.46 5.26 -23.45
C VAL A 37 23.71 6.58 -23.46
N SER A 38 24.37 7.64 -23.04
CA SER A 38 23.81 8.99 -23.03
C SER A 38 24.73 9.98 -23.72
N THR A 39 24.16 11.01 -24.29
CA THR A 39 24.87 12.18 -24.79
C THR A 39 24.12 13.43 -24.39
N ASP A 40 24.86 14.41 -23.89
CA ASP A 40 24.33 15.64 -23.38
C ASP A 40 24.90 16.82 -24.16
N TYR A 41 24.03 17.79 -24.47
CA TYR A 41 24.37 19.03 -25.09
C TYR A 41 23.85 20.19 -24.23
N HIS A 42 24.72 21.13 -23.92
CA HIS A 42 24.39 22.33 -23.16
C HIS A 42 24.87 23.55 -23.90
N THR A 43 24.03 24.57 -23.98
CA THR A 43 24.38 25.86 -24.56
C THR A 43 23.62 26.99 -23.85
N SER A 44 24.20 28.17 -23.85
CA SER A 44 23.55 29.40 -23.43
C SER A 44 23.48 30.33 -24.63
N PHE A 45 22.27 30.78 -25.01
CA PHE A 45 22.09 31.68 -26.16
C PHE A 45 22.29 33.14 -25.80
N ARG A 46 22.05 33.48 -24.53
CA ARG A 46 22.26 34.79 -23.89
C ARG A 46 22.71 34.55 -22.47
N ASP A 47 23.08 35.60 -21.76
CA ASP A 47 23.63 35.49 -20.38
C ASP A 47 22.72 34.70 -19.41
N ASP A 48 21.39 34.76 -19.64
CA ASP A 48 20.39 34.12 -18.76
C ASP A 48 19.48 33.08 -19.46
N ASP A 49 19.78 32.72 -20.72
CA ASP A 49 18.97 31.77 -21.49
C ASP A 49 19.73 30.46 -21.67
N ASN A 50 19.35 29.43 -20.96
CA ASN A 50 20.01 28.13 -20.94
C ASN A 50 19.17 27.07 -21.67
N PHE A 51 19.79 26.33 -22.54
CA PHE A 51 19.22 25.18 -23.22
C PHE A 51 20.07 23.94 -22.96
N SER A 52 19.43 22.85 -22.60
CA SER A 52 20.07 21.54 -22.55
C SER A 52 19.23 20.49 -23.24
N ALA A 53 19.91 19.57 -23.92
CA ALA A 53 19.30 18.43 -24.58
C ALA A 53 20.09 17.17 -24.23
N SER A 54 19.40 16.13 -23.83
CA SER A 54 20.00 14.82 -23.56
C SER A 54 19.30 13.77 -24.41
N LEU A 55 20.08 12.91 -25.05
CA LEU A 55 19.60 11.72 -25.72
C LEU A 55 20.12 10.50 -24.95
N ILE A 56 19.21 9.68 -24.48
CA ILE A 56 19.52 8.54 -23.65
C ILE A 56 18.95 7.29 -24.30
N TRP A 57 19.77 6.28 -24.46
CA TRP A 57 19.35 4.94 -24.83
C TRP A 57 19.75 3.97 -23.73
N HIS A 58 18.81 3.14 -23.28
CA HIS A 58 19.15 2.08 -22.37
C HIS A 58 18.40 0.79 -22.70
N GLN A 59 19.05 -0.32 -22.38
CA GLN A 59 18.49 -1.66 -22.48
C GLN A 59 18.70 -2.42 -21.18
N LYS A 60 17.65 -3.10 -20.74
CA LYS A 60 17.68 -3.98 -19.58
C LYS A 60 17.15 -5.34 -19.97
N ASN A 61 17.95 -6.38 -19.69
CA ASN A 61 17.56 -7.78 -19.83
C ASN A 61 17.54 -8.42 -18.44
N SER A 62 16.49 -9.17 -18.14
CA SER A 62 16.36 -9.88 -16.85
C SER A 62 15.84 -11.30 -17.11
N THR A 63 16.54 -12.28 -16.60
CA THR A 63 16.16 -13.70 -16.66
C THR A 63 15.97 -14.22 -15.23
N TYR A 64 14.87 -14.87 -14.99
CA TYR A 64 14.53 -15.49 -13.71
C TYR A 64 14.43 -16.99 -13.92
N ASN A 65 14.87 -17.77 -12.96
CA ASN A 65 15.04 -19.21 -13.04
C ASN A 65 13.75 -19.99 -13.38
N ASP A 66 12.61 -19.45 -12.97
CA ASP A 66 11.27 -20.05 -13.12
C ASP A 66 10.51 -19.57 -14.35
N GLN A 67 11.14 -18.75 -15.22
CA GLN A 67 10.46 -18.14 -16.35
C GLN A 67 11.05 -18.55 -17.69
N TYR A 68 10.18 -18.97 -18.61
CA TYR A 68 10.56 -19.39 -19.96
C TYR A 68 11.11 -18.26 -20.82
N MET A 69 10.80 -16.99 -20.48
CA MET A 69 11.13 -15.85 -21.32
C MET A 69 11.97 -14.83 -20.55
N THR A 70 13.07 -14.41 -21.15
CA THR A 70 13.85 -13.26 -20.66
C THR A 70 13.03 -11.99 -20.85
N PHE A 71 12.99 -11.13 -19.83
CA PHE A 71 12.39 -9.81 -19.93
C PHE A 71 13.38 -8.83 -20.55
N ASN A 72 13.00 -8.30 -21.68
CA ASN A 72 13.81 -7.32 -22.40
C ASN A 72 13.05 -6.01 -22.46
N ARG A 73 13.69 -4.94 -21.98
CA ARG A 73 13.22 -3.55 -22.12
C ARG A 73 14.28 -2.75 -22.83
N MET A 74 13.86 -1.93 -23.78
CA MET A 74 14.70 -0.97 -24.48
C MET A 74 13.97 0.37 -24.49
N ASN A 75 14.67 1.43 -24.11
CA ASN A 75 14.09 2.76 -24.11
C ASN A 75 15.02 3.72 -24.83
N VAL A 76 14.42 4.62 -25.61
CA VAL A 76 15.09 5.77 -26.22
C VAL A 76 14.36 7.00 -25.70
N MET A 77 15.08 7.92 -25.10
CA MET A 77 14.51 9.12 -24.50
C MET A 77 15.28 10.36 -24.94
N ALA A 78 14.55 11.35 -25.42
CA ALA A 78 15.06 12.70 -25.59
C ALA A 78 14.50 13.59 -24.47
N TYR A 79 15.37 14.25 -23.74
CA TYR A 79 15.04 15.24 -22.72
C TYR A 79 15.52 16.60 -23.22
N LEU A 80 14.62 17.56 -23.28
CA LEU A 80 14.88 18.93 -23.65
C LEU A 80 14.50 19.84 -22.49
N HIS A 81 15.43 20.69 -22.10
CA HIS A 81 15.23 21.67 -21.04
C HIS A 81 15.56 23.06 -21.57
N TYR A 82 14.68 24.01 -21.30
CA TYR A 82 14.89 25.40 -21.63
C TYR A 82 14.54 26.28 -20.43
N ASP A 83 15.52 27.08 -20.02
CA ASP A 83 15.37 28.09 -18.96
C ASP A 83 15.56 29.47 -19.58
N LEU A 84 14.49 30.24 -19.60
CA LEU A 84 14.46 31.61 -20.11
C LEU A 84 14.50 32.60 -18.93
N GLN A 85 15.65 33.26 -18.75
CA GLN A 85 15.88 34.31 -17.76
C GLN A 85 15.57 33.88 -16.32
N GLN A 86 15.76 32.59 -15.99
CA GLN A 86 15.39 32.01 -14.68
C GLN A 86 13.93 32.29 -14.27
N LYS A 87 13.10 32.67 -15.23
CA LYS A 87 11.70 33.06 -15.03
C LYS A 87 10.72 32.06 -15.64
N TYR A 88 11.00 31.57 -16.83
CA TYR A 88 10.20 30.57 -17.51
C TYR A 88 11.04 29.33 -17.77
N VAL A 89 10.58 28.22 -17.30
CA VAL A 89 11.25 26.93 -17.48
C VAL A 89 10.31 25.99 -18.22
N ALA A 90 10.84 25.30 -19.22
CA ALA A 90 10.11 24.29 -19.95
C ALA A 90 10.94 23.02 -20.10
N ASP A 91 10.36 21.89 -19.72
CA ASP A 91 10.93 20.56 -19.91
C ASP A 91 10.05 19.74 -20.84
N LEU A 92 10.65 19.12 -21.84
CA LEU A 92 9.98 18.19 -22.73
C LEU A 92 10.73 16.86 -22.73
N VAL A 93 10.03 15.80 -22.34
CA VAL A 93 10.52 14.42 -22.41
C VAL A 93 9.76 13.69 -23.51
N LEU A 94 10.49 13.10 -24.44
CA LEU A 94 9.95 12.25 -25.49
C LEU A 94 10.57 10.86 -25.32
N ALA A 95 9.80 9.91 -24.81
CA ALA A 95 10.30 8.58 -24.54
C ALA A 95 9.60 7.54 -25.42
N MET A 96 10.40 6.71 -26.08
CA MET A 96 9.97 5.52 -26.81
C MET A 96 10.38 4.29 -26.00
N ASN A 97 9.39 3.56 -25.49
CA ASN A 97 9.63 2.43 -24.61
C ASN A 97 9.29 1.13 -25.34
N GLY A 98 10.24 0.23 -25.42
CA GLY A 98 10.07 -1.11 -25.98
C GLY A 98 10.08 -2.19 -24.90
N SER A 99 9.17 -3.15 -24.98
CA SER A 99 9.10 -4.29 -24.07
C SER A 99 8.65 -5.54 -24.84
N ASN A 100 9.26 -6.69 -24.50
CA ASN A 100 8.79 -7.96 -25.02
C ASN A 100 7.63 -8.59 -24.22
N ARG A 101 7.11 -7.88 -23.23
CA ARG A 101 5.90 -8.30 -22.47
C ARG A 101 4.61 -8.00 -23.22
N SER A 102 4.63 -7.04 -24.13
CA SER A 102 3.50 -6.69 -24.98
C SER A 102 3.60 -7.36 -26.37
N TYR A 103 2.45 -7.72 -26.94
CA TYR A 103 2.36 -8.34 -28.25
C TYR A 103 1.01 -8.01 -28.92
N PRO A 104 0.97 -7.73 -30.24
CA PRO A 104 2.10 -7.67 -31.17
C PRO A 104 2.92 -6.38 -31.05
N GLU A 105 2.35 -5.34 -30.46
CA GLU A 105 2.94 -4.02 -30.35
C GLU A 105 3.91 -3.95 -29.17
N LYS A 106 5.21 -3.84 -29.49
CA LYS A 106 6.27 -3.86 -28.49
C LYS A 106 6.70 -2.46 -28.04
N TRP A 107 6.26 -1.42 -28.77
CA TRP A 107 6.69 -0.05 -28.54
C TRP A 107 5.55 0.84 -28.11
N SER A 108 5.85 1.75 -27.18
CA SER A 108 4.93 2.78 -26.72
C SER A 108 5.63 4.13 -26.66
N PHE A 109 4.88 5.20 -26.95
CA PHE A 109 5.38 6.57 -26.93
C PHE A 109 4.83 7.30 -25.71
N SER A 110 5.72 7.81 -24.86
CA SER A 110 5.41 8.45 -23.57
C SER A 110 5.95 9.89 -23.52
N PRO A 111 5.23 10.86 -24.08
CA PRO A 111 5.59 12.27 -23.98
C PRO A 111 5.21 12.86 -22.62
N THR A 112 6.05 13.77 -22.12
CA THR A 112 5.77 14.57 -20.92
C THR A 112 6.23 16.00 -21.13
N LEU A 113 5.38 16.97 -20.83
CA LEU A 113 5.66 18.40 -20.82
C LEU A 113 5.57 18.92 -19.38
N SER A 114 6.57 19.68 -18.95
CA SER A 114 6.54 20.41 -17.68
C SER A 114 6.84 21.87 -17.91
N LEU A 115 6.09 22.75 -17.25
CA LEU A 115 6.23 24.20 -17.35
C LEU A 115 6.41 24.80 -15.95
N GLY A 116 7.32 25.72 -15.80
CA GLY A 116 7.58 26.48 -14.59
C GLY A 116 7.53 27.99 -14.87
N TYR A 117 6.86 28.72 -13.98
CA TYR A 117 6.82 30.17 -14.02
C TYR A 117 7.18 30.77 -12.67
N VAL A 118 8.32 31.46 -12.61
CA VAL A 118 8.76 32.20 -11.43
C VAL A 118 8.14 33.59 -11.49
N PHE A 119 7.08 33.79 -10.71
CA PHE A 119 6.34 35.08 -10.69
C PHE A 119 6.86 36.04 -9.63
N ALA A 120 7.62 35.55 -8.65
CA ALA A 120 8.27 36.36 -7.63
C ALA A 120 9.66 35.81 -7.30
N ASN A 121 10.64 36.66 -7.35
CA ASN A 121 12.03 36.39 -6.94
C ASN A 121 12.64 37.70 -6.41
N LYS A 122 12.24 38.08 -5.17
CA LYS A 122 12.64 39.36 -4.55
C LYS A 122 13.05 39.10 -3.11
N GLU A 123 14.33 39.02 -2.85
CA GLU A 123 14.86 38.76 -1.51
C GLU A 123 14.46 39.85 -0.48
N ASP A 124 14.23 41.09 -0.92
CA ASP A 124 13.87 42.20 -0.05
C ASP A 124 12.37 42.30 0.25
N ASN A 125 11.52 41.49 -0.39
CA ASN A 125 10.10 41.49 -0.05
C ASN A 125 9.90 40.90 1.33
N ARG A 126 9.05 41.55 2.14
CA ARG A 126 8.79 41.15 3.54
C ARG A 126 7.95 39.88 3.64
N ILE A 127 7.09 39.61 2.66
CA ILE A 127 6.11 38.52 2.73
C ILE A 127 6.48 37.40 1.76
N LEU A 128 6.54 37.68 0.46
CA LEU A 128 6.79 36.70 -0.59
C LEU A 128 8.18 36.92 -1.21
N ASN A 129 9.14 36.11 -0.83
CA ASN A 129 10.52 36.19 -1.32
C ASN A 129 10.73 35.44 -2.63
N PHE A 130 10.07 34.26 -2.74
CA PHE A 130 10.10 33.44 -3.94
C PHE A 130 8.70 32.87 -4.20
N GLY A 131 8.33 32.81 -5.49
CA GLY A 131 7.07 32.19 -5.92
C GLY A 131 7.22 31.60 -7.29
N LYS A 132 6.98 30.29 -7.43
CA LYS A 132 7.01 29.54 -8.68
C LYS A 132 5.71 28.73 -8.82
N LEU A 133 5.08 28.84 -9.97
CA LEU A 133 4.01 27.93 -10.38
C LEU A 133 4.59 26.82 -11.25
N ARG A 134 4.07 25.62 -11.10
CA ARG A 134 4.47 24.43 -11.87
C ARG A 134 3.23 23.80 -12.49
N PHE A 135 3.38 23.32 -13.71
CA PHE A 135 2.40 22.50 -14.37
C PHE A 135 3.12 21.36 -15.08
N SER A 136 2.62 20.15 -14.99
CA SER A 136 3.09 19.05 -15.83
C SER A 136 1.93 18.21 -16.35
N ALA A 137 2.08 17.72 -17.58
CA ALA A 137 1.17 16.80 -18.21
C ALA A 137 1.97 15.76 -18.99
N GLY A 138 1.60 14.48 -18.84
CA GLY A 138 2.32 13.41 -19.51
C GLY A 138 1.50 12.15 -19.69
N ILE A 139 1.95 11.34 -20.65
CA ILE A 139 1.43 10.02 -20.93
C ILE A 139 2.51 9.01 -20.54
N GLN A 140 2.14 8.02 -19.76
CA GLN A 140 3.03 6.94 -19.35
C GLN A 140 2.38 5.60 -19.62
N HIS A 141 3.16 4.66 -20.16
CA HIS A 141 2.72 3.30 -20.37
C HIS A 141 3.41 2.37 -19.38
N THR A 142 2.71 1.31 -18.92
CA THR A 142 3.32 0.24 -18.16
C THR A 142 3.29 -1.06 -18.96
N ASP A 143 4.39 -1.80 -18.92
CA ASP A 143 4.50 -3.13 -19.52
C ASP A 143 4.12 -4.26 -18.53
N TYR A 144 3.40 -3.90 -17.45
CA TYR A 144 2.85 -4.90 -16.55
C TYR A 144 1.76 -5.70 -17.26
N VAL A 145 1.92 -7.00 -17.25
CA VAL A 145 0.91 -7.97 -17.67
C VAL A 145 0.68 -8.96 -16.55
N PRO A 146 -0.56 -9.34 -16.24
CA PRO A 146 -0.85 -10.25 -15.12
C PRO A 146 -0.22 -11.63 -15.29
N ILE A 147 -0.06 -12.08 -16.52
CA ILE A 147 0.54 -13.37 -16.87
C ILE A 147 1.48 -13.18 -18.05
N GLN A 148 2.68 -13.74 -17.95
CA GLN A 148 3.63 -13.69 -19.05
C GLN A 148 3.16 -14.54 -20.22
N GLY A 149 3.30 -14.00 -21.44
CA GLY A 149 2.91 -14.72 -22.65
C GLY A 149 1.39 -14.84 -22.82
N LEU A 150 0.61 -13.82 -22.43
CA LEU A 150 -0.85 -13.78 -22.57
C LEU A 150 -1.38 -14.15 -23.96
N TRP A 151 -0.56 -14.00 -25.00
CA TRP A 151 -0.88 -14.34 -26.39
C TRP A 151 -0.65 -15.82 -26.74
N LEU A 152 -0.05 -16.61 -25.82
CA LEU A 152 0.24 -18.02 -26.00
C LEU A 152 -0.88 -18.88 -25.40
N GLU A 153 -1.07 -20.06 -25.99
CA GLU A 153 -1.93 -21.08 -25.38
C GLU A 153 -1.32 -21.56 -24.07
N ASN A 154 -2.13 -21.64 -23.04
CA ASN A 154 -1.71 -22.05 -21.69
C ASN A 154 -2.36 -23.38 -21.31
N TYR A 155 -1.53 -24.28 -20.76
CA TYR A 155 -1.95 -25.57 -20.25
C TYR A 155 -1.57 -25.69 -18.78
N ASN A 156 -2.55 -25.97 -17.93
CA ASN A 156 -2.32 -26.22 -16.51
C ASN A 156 -2.24 -27.72 -16.26
N GLY A 157 -1.16 -28.14 -15.61
CA GLY A 157 -0.89 -29.56 -15.32
C GLY A 157 -1.60 -30.12 -14.08
N SER A 158 -2.50 -29.38 -13.46
CA SER A 158 -3.23 -29.76 -12.23
C SER A 158 -4.74 -29.85 -12.45
N ALA A 159 -5.18 -30.59 -13.44
CA ALA A 159 -6.62 -30.81 -13.70
C ALA A 159 -7.26 -31.88 -12.79
N GLY A 160 -6.66 -32.14 -11.61
CA GLY A 160 -6.99 -33.26 -10.77
C GLY A 160 -6.19 -34.49 -11.13
N SER A 161 -6.34 -35.54 -10.35
CA SER A 161 -5.68 -36.82 -10.57
C SER A 161 -6.70 -37.93 -10.63
N TYR A 162 -6.44 -38.95 -11.41
CA TYR A 162 -7.23 -40.16 -11.50
C TYR A 162 -6.35 -41.40 -11.38
N LEU A 163 -6.94 -42.46 -10.82
CA LEU A 163 -6.26 -43.72 -10.63
C LEU A 163 -6.37 -44.57 -11.92
N THR A 164 -5.22 -44.91 -12.51
CA THR A 164 -5.17 -45.80 -13.66
C THR A 164 -4.78 -47.18 -13.20
N GLY A 165 -5.68 -48.13 -13.28
CA GLY A 165 -5.41 -49.53 -12.94
C GLY A 165 -6.01 -49.97 -11.60
N LEU A 166 -6.22 -51.27 -11.48
CA LEU A 166 -6.71 -51.92 -10.27
C LEU A 166 -5.53 -52.32 -9.39
N GLY A 167 -5.23 -51.52 -8.38
CA GLY A 167 -4.50 -51.96 -7.20
C GLY A 167 -3.06 -51.53 -7.04
N ASP A 168 -2.44 -50.78 -7.95
CA ASP A 168 -1.05 -50.32 -7.83
C ASP A 168 -0.88 -48.85 -7.36
N GLY A 169 -1.99 -48.12 -7.19
CA GLY A 169 -1.94 -46.78 -6.71
C GLY A 169 -1.31 -45.73 -7.65
N SER A 170 -1.17 -46.02 -8.95
CA SER A 170 -0.63 -45.11 -9.93
C SER A 170 -1.60 -43.99 -10.26
N TRP A 171 -1.35 -42.80 -9.68
CA TRP A 171 -2.08 -41.59 -9.94
C TRP A 171 -1.56 -40.90 -11.22
N GLN A 172 -2.46 -40.60 -12.13
CA GLN A 172 -2.19 -39.79 -13.32
C GLN A 172 -2.75 -38.40 -13.14
N TRP A 173 -1.94 -37.40 -13.44
CA TRP A 173 -2.35 -35.99 -13.36
C TRP A 173 -2.96 -35.55 -14.68
N GLY A 174 -4.12 -34.96 -14.58
CA GLY A 174 -4.81 -34.35 -15.72
C GLY A 174 -4.21 -33.00 -16.10
N THR A 175 -4.40 -32.64 -17.37
CA THR A 175 -4.05 -31.32 -17.90
C THR A 175 -5.32 -30.68 -18.47
N PHE A 176 -5.53 -29.38 -18.21
CA PHE A 176 -6.63 -28.63 -18.79
C PHE A 176 -6.14 -27.36 -19.48
N LEU A 177 -6.95 -26.84 -20.40
CA LEU A 177 -6.69 -25.55 -21.03
C LEU A 177 -6.81 -24.44 -20.00
N GLY A 178 -5.78 -23.62 -19.86
CA GLY A 178 -5.82 -22.40 -19.07
C GLY A 178 -6.69 -21.33 -19.73
N TYR A 179 -6.44 -20.06 -19.42
CA TYR A 179 -7.17 -18.95 -20.02
C TYR A 179 -7.00 -18.90 -21.55
N GLN A 180 -7.98 -18.29 -22.22
CA GLN A 180 -7.89 -18.03 -23.66
C GLN A 180 -6.73 -17.07 -23.97
N PRO A 181 -5.95 -17.30 -25.05
CA PRO A 181 -4.95 -16.37 -25.50
C PRO A 181 -5.53 -15.01 -25.87
N THR A 182 -4.94 -13.96 -25.34
CA THR A 182 -5.20 -12.58 -25.74
C THR A 182 -4.32 -12.23 -26.93
N LYS A 183 -4.83 -12.38 -28.15
CA LYS A 183 -4.03 -12.24 -29.39
C LYS A 183 -3.52 -10.82 -29.60
N ARG A 184 -4.23 -9.80 -29.11
CA ARG A 184 -3.84 -8.39 -29.16
C ARG A 184 -4.29 -7.69 -27.90
N PHE A 185 -3.42 -6.92 -27.30
CA PHE A 185 -3.73 -6.04 -26.18
C PHE A 185 -2.87 -4.80 -26.21
N ASN A 186 -3.40 -3.71 -25.69
CA ASN A 186 -2.69 -2.46 -25.51
C ASN A 186 -1.94 -2.48 -24.18
N LEU A 187 -0.87 -1.69 -24.08
CA LEU A 187 -0.27 -1.38 -22.79
C LEU A 187 -1.20 -0.47 -22.00
N GLU A 188 -1.28 -0.73 -20.70
CA GLU A 188 -1.99 0.16 -19.80
C GLU A 188 -1.39 1.56 -19.88
N THR A 189 -2.25 2.56 -20.04
CA THR A 189 -1.90 3.96 -20.26
C THR A 189 -2.31 4.82 -19.08
N ALA A 190 -1.41 5.62 -18.55
CA ALA A 190 -1.66 6.59 -17.50
C ALA A 190 -1.50 8.02 -18.05
N TYR A 191 -2.60 8.79 -18.03
CA TYR A 191 -2.60 10.23 -18.28
C TYR A 191 -2.42 10.93 -16.94
N LYS A 192 -1.34 11.68 -16.78
CA LYS A 192 -0.95 12.35 -15.54
C LYS A 192 -0.95 13.85 -15.71
N PHE A 193 -1.53 14.54 -14.73
CA PHE A 193 -1.56 16.00 -14.64
C PHE A 193 -1.16 16.41 -13.23
N ASN A 194 -0.31 17.41 -13.12
CA ASN A 194 0.06 18.00 -11.83
C ASN A 194 0.11 19.53 -11.95
N TRP A 195 -0.44 20.20 -10.96
CA TRP A 195 -0.34 21.65 -10.74
C TRP A 195 0.30 21.88 -9.39
N GLY A 196 1.37 22.62 -9.36
CA GLY A 196 2.11 22.89 -8.15
C GLY A 196 2.45 24.35 -7.95
N ALA A 197 2.75 24.70 -6.72
CA ALA A 197 3.28 26.00 -6.33
C ALA A 197 4.38 25.84 -5.29
N ASP A 198 5.51 26.53 -5.52
CA ASP A 198 6.61 26.62 -4.56
C ASP A 198 6.71 28.07 -4.09
N LEU A 199 6.61 28.27 -2.78
CA LEU A 199 6.61 29.60 -2.19
C LEU A 199 7.66 29.67 -1.08
N ARG A 200 8.40 30.79 -1.01
CA ARG A 200 9.18 31.16 0.16
C ARG A 200 8.59 32.41 0.78
N LEU A 201 8.12 32.26 2.00
CA LEU A 201 7.45 33.31 2.76
C LEU A 201 8.32 33.77 3.94
N PHE A 202 8.31 35.07 4.20
CA PHE A 202 9.00 35.70 5.35
C PHE A 202 10.50 35.32 5.45
N LYS A 203 11.13 34.95 4.32
CA LYS A 203 12.52 34.48 4.23
C LYS A 203 12.82 33.18 5.00
N GLN A 204 11.83 32.53 5.59
CA GLN A 204 11.99 31.45 6.56
C GLN A 204 11.06 30.27 6.38
N VAL A 205 9.96 30.45 5.67
CA VAL A 205 8.94 29.41 5.48
C VAL A 205 8.91 29.01 4.00
N ASP A 206 9.31 27.78 3.73
CA ASP A 206 9.16 27.17 2.42
C ASP A 206 7.85 26.36 2.40
N VAL A 207 7.02 26.59 1.40
CA VAL A 207 5.75 25.90 1.18
C VAL A 207 5.76 25.30 -0.21
N ASN A 208 5.49 24.01 -0.30
CA ASN A 208 5.27 23.29 -1.53
C ASN A 208 3.82 22.78 -1.52
N PHE A 209 3.09 23.06 -2.58
CA PHE A 209 1.71 22.62 -2.74
C PHE A 209 1.52 22.01 -4.11
N ASP A 210 0.92 20.82 -4.18
CA ASP A 210 0.63 20.11 -5.41
C ASP A 210 -0.80 19.56 -5.40
N VAL A 211 -1.43 19.62 -6.56
CA VAL A 211 -2.71 18.96 -6.85
C VAL A 211 -2.49 18.09 -8.08
N TYR A 212 -2.79 16.81 -7.98
CA TYR A 212 -2.61 15.87 -9.06
C TYR A 212 -3.90 15.17 -9.46
N TYR A 213 -3.96 14.82 -10.72
CA TYR A 213 -4.97 13.95 -11.30
C TYR A 213 -4.30 12.94 -12.24
N GLN A 214 -4.65 11.67 -12.08
CA GLN A 214 -4.20 10.60 -12.95
C GLN A 214 -5.39 9.77 -13.41
N LEU A 215 -5.46 9.51 -14.71
CA LEU A 215 -6.40 8.57 -15.30
C LEU A 215 -5.60 7.39 -15.87
N ARG A 216 -5.79 6.20 -15.32
CA ARG A 216 -5.26 4.95 -15.86
C ARG A 216 -6.35 4.29 -16.69
N ASP A 217 -6.03 4.00 -17.93
CA ASP A 217 -6.93 3.39 -18.91
C ASP A 217 -6.28 2.14 -19.52
N ASP A 218 -7.06 1.37 -20.24
CA ASP A 218 -6.64 0.12 -20.88
C ASP A 218 -6.04 -0.91 -19.87
N ILE A 219 -6.51 -0.87 -18.62
CA ILE A 219 -6.08 -1.84 -17.61
C ILE A 219 -6.58 -3.23 -18.03
N LEU A 220 -5.66 -4.19 -18.09
CA LEU A 220 -5.97 -5.58 -18.39
C LEU A 220 -6.74 -6.21 -17.23
N LEU A 221 -7.94 -6.66 -17.49
CA LEU A 221 -8.80 -7.39 -16.56
C LEU A 221 -9.06 -8.79 -17.11
N SER A 222 -9.27 -9.78 -16.21
CA SER A 222 -9.80 -11.06 -16.62
C SER A 222 -11.16 -10.89 -17.30
N GLY A 223 -11.36 -11.50 -18.43
CA GLY A 223 -12.66 -11.54 -19.13
C GLY A 223 -13.67 -12.49 -18.49
N ASP A 224 -13.36 -13.06 -17.31
CA ASP A 224 -14.30 -13.89 -16.57
C ASP A 224 -15.55 -13.06 -16.25
N GLY A 225 -16.72 -13.60 -16.47
CA GLY A 225 -17.97 -12.85 -16.42
C GLY A 225 -18.46 -12.30 -17.77
N LEU A 226 -17.61 -12.19 -18.80
CA LEU A 226 -18.05 -11.90 -20.17
C LEU A 226 -18.55 -13.15 -20.91
N ASN A 227 -18.02 -14.32 -20.55
CA ASN A 227 -18.36 -15.60 -21.16
C ASN A 227 -19.09 -16.50 -20.16
N SER A 228 -20.01 -17.31 -20.66
CA SER A 228 -20.67 -18.33 -19.87
C SER A 228 -19.68 -19.41 -19.40
N ALA A 229 -19.87 -19.95 -18.20
CA ALA A 229 -19.13 -21.07 -17.66
C ALA A 229 -19.20 -22.35 -18.55
N VAL A 230 -20.23 -22.46 -19.39
CA VAL A 230 -20.39 -23.53 -20.39
C VAL A 230 -19.23 -23.57 -21.39
N PHE A 231 -18.49 -22.47 -21.53
CA PHE A 231 -17.33 -22.40 -22.40
C PHE A 231 -16.17 -23.32 -21.96
N GLY A 232 -16.15 -23.73 -20.69
CA GLY A 232 -15.25 -24.76 -20.15
C GLY A 232 -13.80 -24.32 -19.93
N ARG A 233 -13.50 -23.03 -20.08
CA ARG A 233 -12.14 -22.47 -19.77
C ARG A 233 -12.24 -21.00 -19.36
N PRO A 234 -11.28 -20.50 -18.57
CA PRO A 234 -11.21 -19.06 -18.22
C PRO A 234 -11.12 -18.18 -19.47
N SER A 235 -11.73 -17.02 -19.41
CA SER A 235 -11.78 -16.08 -20.52
C SER A 235 -10.43 -15.40 -20.78
N ALA A 236 -10.25 -14.84 -21.98
CA ALA A 236 -9.10 -14.01 -22.30
C ALA A 236 -9.09 -12.73 -21.47
N TYR A 237 -7.90 -12.19 -21.22
CA TYR A 237 -7.76 -10.84 -20.66
C TYR A 237 -8.14 -9.79 -21.70
N VAL A 238 -8.78 -8.73 -21.26
CA VAL A 238 -9.22 -7.61 -22.11
C VAL A 238 -8.82 -6.26 -21.51
N ASN A 239 -8.47 -5.30 -22.38
CA ASN A 239 -8.21 -3.92 -21.98
C ASN A 239 -9.54 -3.19 -21.73
N TRP A 240 -10.05 -3.26 -20.51
CA TRP A 240 -11.34 -2.67 -20.17
C TRP A 240 -11.30 -1.79 -18.95
N GLY A 241 -10.42 -2.07 -17.99
CA GLY A 241 -10.38 -1.37 -16.71
C GLY A 241 -9.99 0.10 -16.85
N ARG A 242 -10.60 0.94 -16.02
CA ARG A 242 -10.26 2.36 -15.91
C ARG A 242 -10.33 2.82 -14.45
N VAL A 243 -9.27 3.49 -13.98
CA VAL A 243 -9.17 4.01 -12.61
C VAL A 243 -8.72 5.47 -12.66
N ALA A 244 -9.42 6.33 -11.95
CA ALA A 244 -8.97 7.70 -11.70
C ALA A 244 -8.35 7.79 -10.31
N SER A 245 -7.23 8.50 -10.17
CA SER A 245 -6.59 8.84 -8.90
C SER A 245 -6.37 10.33 -8.83
N TYR A 246 -6.64 10.94 -7.70
CA TYR A 246 -6.48 12.38 -7.50
C TYR A 246 -6.14 12.67 -6.05
N GLY A 247 -5.46 13.77 -5.83
CA GLY A 247 -5.05 14.13 -4.48
C GLY A 247 -4.39 15.50 -4.39
N VAL A 248 -4.00 15.80 -3.16
CA VAL A 248 -3.35 17.05 -2.76
C VAL A 248 -2.16 16.73 -1.87
N GLU A 249 -1.06 17.43 -2.09
CA GLU A 249 0.15 17.33 -1.29
C GLU A 249 0.54 18.71 -0.78
N LEU A 250 0.91 18.81 0.49
CA LEU A 250 1.35 20.03 1.13
C LEU A 250 2.62 19.74 1.94
N GLY A 251 3.69 20.44 1.62
CA GLY A 251 4.92 20.48 2.40
C GLY A 251 5.13 21.87 2.99
N VAL A 252 5.48 21.95 4.25
CA VAL A 252 5.86 23.20 4.92
C VAL A 252 7.15 22.97 5.67
N ASN A 253 8.14 23.82 5.44
CA ASN A 253 9.38 23.82 6.18
C ASN A 253 9.67 25.20 6.71
N TRP A 254 9.85 25.34 8.00
CA TRP A 254 10.16 26.57 8.68
C TRP A 254 11.39 26.42 9.56
N VAL A 255 12.37 27.28 9.32
CA VAL A 255 13.60 27.33 10.10
C VAL A 255 13.78 28.75 10.63
N LYS A 256 13.87 28.88 11.93
CA LYS A 256 14.08 30.16 12.59
C LYS A 256 15.24 30.17 13.57
N GLN A 257 16.23 30.98 13.25
CA GLN A 257 17.28 31.36 14.18
C GLN A 257 16.80 32.61 14.94
N MET A 258 16.47 32.45 16.22
CA MET A 258 16.05 33.60 17.06
C MET A 258 17.24 34.45 17.50
N ASN A 259 18.34 33.82 17.87
CA ASN A 259 19.62 34.42 18.22
C ASN A 259 20.73 33.36 18.04
N LYS A 260 21.98 33.71 18.44
CA LYS A 260 23.13 32.80 18.30
C LYS A 260 22.92 31.45 19.01
N ASP A 261 22.14 31.44 20.08
CA ASP A 261 21.99 30.31 20.98
C ASP A 261 20.67 29.52 20.74
N LEU A 262 19.66 30.12 20.11
CA LEU A 262 18.31 29.58 20.05
C LEU A 262 17.84 29.45 18.61
N SER A 263 17.53 28.23 18.21
CA SER A 263 16.90 27.94 16.91
C SER A 263 15.75 26.94 17.02
N PHE A 264 14.79 27.12 16.13
CA PHE A 264 13.64 26.23 15.94
C PHE A 264 13.58 25.76 14.49
N ASN A 265 13.17 24.56 14.28
CA ASN A 265 12.75 24.06 12.96
C ASN A 265 11.43 23.30 13.08
N LEU A 266 10.60 23.50 12.09
CA LEU A 266 9.35 22.78 11.91
C LEU A 266 9.27 22.33 10.47
N GLY A 267 9.07 21.02 10.26
CA GLY A 267 8.79 20.43 8.96
C GLY A 267 7.48 19.67 9.03
N SER A 268 6.59 19.88 8.09
CA SER A 268 5.32 19.15 8.01
C SER A 268 5.05 18.74 6.58
N ASN A 269 4.59 17.51 6.40
CA ASN A 269 4.07 17.02 5.14
C ASN A 269 2.68 16.44 5.36
N LEU A 270 1.79 16.72 4.43
CA LEU A 270 0.45 16.19 4.39
C LEU A 270 0.15 15.74 2.97
N THR A 271 -0.29 14.50 2.81
CA THR A 271 -0.72 13.94 1.53
C THR A 271 -2.11 13.36 1.71
N TRP A 272 -3.02 13.80 0.87
CA TRP A 272 -4.33 13.19 0.73
C TRP A 272 -4.54 12.76 -0.70
N GLY A 273 -4.92 11.50 -0.89
CA GLY A 273 -5.17 10.96 -2.22
C GLY A 273 -6.21 9.86 -2.21
N ARG A 274 -6.99 9.79 -3.29
CA ARG A 274 -8.06 8.82 -3.46
C ARG A 274 -8.05 8.25 -4.87
N ASN A 275 -8.26 6.95 -4.97
CA ASN A 275 -8.55 6.28 -6.23
C ASN A 275 -10.06 6.00 -6.38
N LYS A 276 -10.52 5.89 -7.62
CA LYS A 276 -11.92 5.57 -7.95
C LYS A 276 -11.98 4.71 -9.20
N GLN A 277 -12.60 3.56 -9.10
CA GLN A 277 -12.88 2.72 -10.27
C GLN A 277 -13.92 3.42 -11.16
N LYS A 278 -13.59 3.60 -12.43
CA LYS A 278 -14.45 4.24 -13.42
C LYS A 278 -15.06 3.24 -14.39
N ARG A 279 -14.37 2.12 -14.61
CA ARG A 279 -14.81 1.04 -15.50
C ARG A 279 -14.21 -0.27 -15.02
N ASN A 280 -15.04 -1.30 -14.94
CA ASN A 280 -14.69 -2.64 -14.52
C ASN A 280 -15.53 -3.67 -15.32
N ILE A 281 -15.11 -4.93 -15.33
CA ILE A 281 -15.92 -6.05 -15.85
C ILE A 281 -16.70 -6.57 -14.65
N GLU A 282 -18.00 -6.38 -14.67
CA GLU A 282 -18.88 -6.85 -13.60
C GLU A 282 -20.28 -7.13 -14.16
N ASN A 283 -20.92 -8.14 -13.59
CA ASN A 283 -22.32 -8.44 -13.82
C ASN A 283 -22.98 -8.59 -12.45
N VAL A 284 -23.57 -7.51 -11.96
CA VAL A 284 -24.14 -7.40 -10.61
C VAL A 284 -25.65 -7.38 -10.66
N ALA A 285 -26.29 -8.02 -9.69
CA ALA A 285 -27.75 -8.07 -9.59
C ALA A 285 -28.35 -6.72 -9.19
N TYR A 286 -27.62 -5.94 -8.40
CA TYR A 286 -28.07 -4.66 -7.86
C TYR A 286 -26.97 -3.60 -7.99
N ASP A 287 -27.32 -2.34 -8.21
CA ASP A 287 -26.39 -1.22 -8.42
C ASP A 287 -25.44 -1.00 -7.24
N TYR A 288 -25.86 -1.27 -6.02
CA TYR A 288 -25.01 -1.10 -4.83
C TYR A 288 -23.89 -2.14 -4.75
N LEU A 289 -24.01 -3.27 -5.45
CA LEU A 289 -22.97 -4.30 -5.58
C LEU A 289 -21.89 -3.92 -6.59
N SER A 290 -22.11 -2.89 -7.42
CA SER A 290 -21.12 -2.49 -8.43
C SER A 290 -19.86 -1.95 -7.79
N ALA A 291 -18.68 -2.45 -8.20
CA ALA A 291 -17.38 -1.90 -7.79
C ALA A 291 -17.11 -0.52 -8.40
N ILE A 292 -17.82 -0.16 -9.49
CA ILE A 292 -17.70 1.16 -10.14
C ILE A 292 -18.06 2.26 -9.14
N GLY A 293 -17.26 3.30 -9.14
CA GLY A 293 -17.40 4.40 -8.17
C GLY A 293 -16.76 4.14 -6.80
N GLY A 294 -16.41 2.90 -6.48
CA GLY A 294 -15.65 2.51 -5.30
C GLY A 294 -14.14 2.67 -5.47
N ARG A 295 -13.40 2.27 -4.46
CA ARG A 295 -11.93 2.22 -4.45
C ARG A 295 -11.44 0.92 -5.09
N VAL A 296 -10.19 0.88 -5.51
CA VAL A 296 -9.59 -0.34 -6.09
C VAL A 296 -9.56 -1.47 -5.06
N SER A 297 -9.15 -1.19 -3.84
CA SER A 297 -9.14 -2.15 -2.72
C SER A 297 -10.33 -1.90 -1.78
N GLN A 298 -11.53 -1.87 -2.33
CA GLN A 298 -12.76 -1.67 -1.56
C GLN A 298 -13.08 -2.91 -0.73
N ALA A 299 -13.29 -2.73 0.58
CA ALA A 299 -13.89 -3.76 1.41
C ALA A 299 -15.38 -3.92 1.10
N TRP A 300 -15.86 -5.15 1.18
CA TRP A 300 -17.26 -5.53 1.05
C TRP A 300 -17.70 -6.37 2.24
N GLY A 301 -18.87 -6.11 2.76
CA GLY A 301 -19.36 -6.85 3.91
C GLY A 301 -20.83 -6.57 4.19
N LEU A 302 -21.39 -7.29 5.14
CA LEU A 302 -22.74 -7.13 5.62
C LEU A 302 -22.83 -6.01 6.66
N GLU A 303 -23.91 -5.26 6.64
CA GLU A 303 -24.20 -4.22 7.64
C GLU A 303 -24.85 -4.88 8.88
N VAL A 304 -24.23 -4.74 10.04
CA VAL A 304 -24.75 -5.27 11.32
C VAL A 304 -25.77 -4.30 11.88
N VAL A 305 -27.01 -4.74 12.05
CA VAL A 305 -28.08 -3.94 12.67
C VAL A 305 -28.25 -4.21 14.17
N GLY A 306 -27.53 -5.18 14.71
CA GLY A 306 -27.55 -5.54 16.12
C GLY A 306 -27.27 -7.01 16.37
N PHE A 307 -27.79 -7.49 17.46
CA PHE A 307 -27.68 -8.90 17.87
C PHE A 307 -29.06 -9.50 18.01
N PHE A 308 -29.20 -10.78 17.72
CA PHE A 308 -30.42 -11.52 18.05
C PHE A 308 -30.59 -11.56 19.56
N LYS A 309 -31.77 -11.16 20.05
CA LYS A 309 -32.09 -11.11 21.47
C LYS A 309 -32.53 -12.46 22.02
N ASP A 310 -33.38 -13.14 21.26
CA ASP A 310 -33.98 -14.42 21.60
C ASP A 310 -34.44 -15.19 20.36
N GLU A 311 -34.97 -16.37 20.52
CA GLU A 311 -35.46 -17.23 19.43
C GLU A 311 -36.65 -16.60 18.69
N ALA A 312 -37.47 -15.79 19.36
CA ALA A 312 -38.58 -15.09 18.72
C ALA A 312 -38.07 -14.00 17.76
N ASP A 313 -37.03 -13.27 18.17
CA ASP A 313 -36.36 -12.27 17.31
C ASP A 313 -35.69 -12.94 16.08
N ILE A 314 -35.09 -14.12 16.25
CA ILE A 314 -34.53 -14.90 15.12
C ILE A 314 -35.64 -15.25 14.14
N THR A 315 -36.76 -15.78 14.63
CA THR A 315 -37.88 -16.19 13.78
C THR A 315 -38.55 -15.02 13.07
N ALA A 316 -38.59 -13.84 13.69
CA ALA A 316 -39.21 -12.64 13.15
C ALA A 316 -38.30 -11.85 12.19
N SER A 317 -37.05 -12.23 12.05
CA SER A 317 -36.03 -11.51 11.25
C SER A 317 -35.83 -12.21 9.90
N PRO A 318 -35.24 -11.50 8.88
CA PRO A 318 -34.80 -12.12 7.65
C PRO A 318 -33.92 -13.34 7.93
N GLN A 319 -34.10 -14.37 7.11
CA GLN A 319 -33.38 -15.63 7.28
C GLN A 319 -31.89 -15.47 6.97
N GLN A 320 -31.02 -15.83 7.91
CA GLN A 320 -29.57 -15.83 7.73
C GLN A 320 -29.09 -17.28 7.52
N ASN A 321 -28.75 -17.64 6.29
CA ASN A 321 -28.42 -19.02 5.91
C ASN A 321 -26.94 -19.37 6.05
N PHE A 322 -26.18 -18.59 6.80
CA PHE A 322 -24.73 -18.80 6.94
C PHE A 322 -24.37 -19.83 8.00
N ASP A 323 -25.16 -19.89 9.07
CA ASP A 323 -25.06 -20.85 10.18
C ASP A 323 -26.37 -20.87 10.97
N ASN A 324 -26.48 -21.79 11.93
CA ASN A 324 -27.59 -21.81 12.88
C ASN A 324 -27.47 -20.65 13.87
N CYS A 325 -28.22 -19.59 13.62
CA CYS A 325 -28.23 -18.42 14.48
C CYS A 325 -28.76 -18.73 15.88
N ARG A 326 -28.21 -18.04 16.87
CA ARG A 326 -28.61 -18.12 18.29
C ARG A 326 -28.64 -16.71 18.90
N PRO A 327 -29.33 -16.50 20.03
CA PRO A 327 -29.25 -15.24 20.76
C PRO A 327 -27.81 -14.81 21.02
N GLY A 328 -27.48 -13.55 20.72
CA GLY A 328 -26.14 -13.00 20.80
C GLY A 328 -25.31 -13.11 19.51
N ASP A 329 -25.81 -13.73 18.47
CA ASP A 329 -25.22 -13.69 17.12
C ASP A 329 -25.60 -12.40 16.41
N PHE A 330 -24.77 -11.98 15.42
CA PHE A 330 -25.03 -10.81 14.60
C PHE A 330 -26.30 -10.96 13.76
N LYS A 331 -27.09 -9.89 13.76
CA LYS A 331 -28.26 -9.69 12.91
C LYS A 331 -27.87 -8.70 11.80
N TYR A 332 -28.07 -9.10 10.56
CA TYR A 332 -27.69 -8.30 9.39
C TYR A 332 -28.89 -7.62 8.75
N LYS A 333 -28.61 -6.58 8.00
CA LYS A 333 -29.57 -5.81 7.24
C LYS A 333 -29.83 -6.50 5.90
N ASP A 334 -31.08 -6.71 5.60
CA ASP A 334 -31.59 -7.09 4.29
C ASP A 334 -31.57 -5.83 3.39
N GLN A 335 -30.67 -5.82 2.42
CA GLN A 335 -30.46 -4.66 1.56
C GLN A 335 -31.41 -4.67 0.36
N ASN A 336 -31.80 -5.85 -0.14
CA ASN A 336 -32.66 -6.01 -1.31
C ASN A 336 -34.14 -6.22 -0.96
N GLY A 337 -34.46 -6.53 0.30
CA GLY A 337 -35.81 -6.69 0.81
C GLY A 337 -36.47 -8.03 0.48
N ASP A 338 -35.68 -9.09 0.24
CA ASP A 338 -36.19 -10.41 -0.12
C ASP A 338 -36.39 -11.34 1.09
N ASN A 339 -36.13 -10.87 2.30
CA ASN A 339 -36.20 -11.60 3.58
C ASN A 339 -35.17 -12.73 3.72
N VAL A 340 -34.12 -12.73 2.94
CA VAL A 340 -32.97 -13.64 3.03
C VAL A 340 -31.69 -12.83 3.04
N ILE A 341 -30.79 -13.10 3.99
CA ILE A 341 -29.48 -12.48 4.02
C ILE A 341 -28.48 -13.39 3.33
N ASP A 342 -27.94 -12.91 2.22
CA ASP A 342 -26.96 -13.64 1.40
C ASP A 342 -25.87 -12.72 0.80
N GLU A 343 -25.22 -13.16 -0.25
CA GLU A 343 -24.17 -12.39 -0.93
C GLU A 343 -24.73 -11.15 -1.69
N ASN A 344 -26.05 -11.05 -1.86
CA ASN A 344 -26.69 -9.88 -2.44
C ASN A 344 -26.88 -8.74 -1.44
N ASP A 345 -26.64 -8.96 -0.14
CA ASP A 345 -26.78 -7.95 0.91
C ASP A 345 -25.46 -7.29 1.29
N VAL A 346 -24.36 -7.65 0.63
CA VAL A 346 -23.08 -7.01 0.89
C VAL A 346 -23.03 -5.59 0.34
N VAL A 347 -22.41 -4.69 1.06
CA VAL A 347 -22.23 -3.28 0.67
C VAL A 347 -20.77 -2.86 0.75
N LYS A 348 -20.44 -1.74 0.10
CA LYS A 348 -19.11 -1.11 0.19
C LYS A 348 -18.86 -0.62 1.61
N MET A 349 -17.72 -1.00 2.19
CA MET A 349 -17.35 -0.62 3.55
C MET A 349 -16.14 0.29 3.58
N GLY A 350 -16.25 1.39 4.32
CA GLY A 350 -15.16 2.25 4.70
C GLY A 350 -14.33 2.83 3.55
N TYR A 351 -13.02 2.82 3.75
CA TYR A 351 -12.01 3.36 2.84
C TYR A 351 -11.26 2.25 2.11
N ASP A 352 -10.17 2.61 1.43
CA ASP A 352 -9.25 1.64 0.83
C ASP A 352 -8.62 0.76 1.92
N THR A 353 -8.50 -0.55 1.66
CA THR A 353 -7.92 -1.51 2.62
C THR A 353 -6.41 -1.68 2.47
N SER A 354 -5.84 -1.22 1.36
CA SER A 354 -4.42 -1.41 1.05
C SER A 354 -3.58 -0.19 1.41
N VAL A 355 -4.13 1.02 1.24
CA VAL A 355 -3.37 2.28 1.38
C VAL A 355 -4.21 3.34 2.10
N PRO A 356 -3.69 3.99 3.16
CA PRO A 356 -4.32 5.16 3.74
C PRO A 356 -4.49 6.29 2.72
N GLU A 357 -5.70 6.89 2.65
CA GLU A 357 -5.93 8.07 1.81
C GLU A 357 -5.28 9.34 2.39
N LEU A 358 -5.11 9.40 3.71
CA LEU A 358 -4.47 10.52 4.41
C LEU A 358 -3.19 10.06 5.10
N ASN A 359 -2.08 10.73 4.79
CA ASN A 359 -0.81 10.56 5.49
C ASN A 359 -0.27 11.93 5.88
N PHE A 360 0.31 12.03 7.05
CA PHE A 360 0.93 13.27 7.51
C PHE A 360 2.11 13.01 8.42
N SER A 361 3.06 13.95 8.42
CA SER A 361 4.18 13.97 9.33
C SER A 361 4.43 15.37 9.87
N LEU A 362 4.96 15.44 11.09
CA LEU A 362 5.36 16.67 11.74
C LEU A 362 6.73 16.45 12.40
N ASN A 363 7.70 17.23 11.96
CA ASN A 363 9.05 17.25 12.52
C ASN A 363 9.23 18.53 13.31
N LEU A 364 9.60 18.42 14.57
CA LEU A 364 9.88 19.54 15.44
C LEU A 364 11.32 19.46 15.91
N GLY A 365 12.07 20.53 15.76
CA GLY A 365 13.42 20.65 16.26
C GLY A 365 13.59 21.92 17.07
N PHE A 366 14.34 21.80 18.13
CA PHE A 366 14.67 22.87 19.04
C PHE A 366 16.14 22.76 19.43
N ARG A 367 16.86 23.87 19.43
CA ARG A 367 18.21 23.95 19.94
C ARG A 367 18.40 25.22 20.79
N TYR A 368 18.89 25.02 21.98
CA TYR A 368 19.31 26.10 22.87
C TYR A 368 20.73 25.83 23.33
N LYS A 369 21.70 26.66 22.87
CA LYS A 369 23.12 26.46 23.09
C LYS A 369 23.56 25.03 22.69
N ASN A 370 24.04 24.30 23.70
CA ASN A 370 24.52 22.93 23.52
C ASN A 370 23.45 21.87 23.67
N PHE A 371 22.24 22.24 24.10
CA PHE A 371 21.10 21.33 24.24
C PHE A 371 20.25 21.35 22.99
N GLY A 372 19.78 20.19 22.56
CA GLY A 372 18.81 20.10 21.45
C GLY A 372 17.85 18.96 21.63
N MET A 373 16.71 19.11 20.96
CA MET A 373 15.65 18.12 20.89
C MET A 373 15.11 18.07 19.46
N ASN A 374 14.92 16.86 18.95
CA ASN A 374 14.20 16.60 17.71
C ASN A 374 13.08 15.59 17.97
N ALA A 375 11.91 15.87 17.47
CA ALA A 375 10.76 14.98 17.59
C ALA A 375 10.09 14.82 16.21
N MET A 376 9.79 13.60 15.82
CA MET A 376 9.08 13.27 14.60
C MET A 376 7.78 12.57 14.95
N PHE A 377 6.70 13.17 14.54
CA PHE A 377 5.37 12.59 14.59
C PHE A 377 4.97 12.13 13.20
N GLN A 378 4.23 11.03 13.15
CA GLN A 378 3.68 10.48 11.91
C GLN A 378 2.26 9.99 12.18
N GLY A 379 1.39 10.20 11.23
CA GLY A 379 0.03 9.68 11.30
C GLY A 379 -0.49 9.28 9.94
N ALA A 380 -1.48 8.42 9.97
CA ALA A 380 -2.26 8.05 8.81
C ALA A 380 -3.72 7.90 9.19
N GLY A 381 -4.60 8.04 8.21
CA GLY A 381 -6.02 7.91 8.41
C GLY A 381 -6.76 7.64 7.12
N MET A 382 -8.08 7.53 7.23
CA MET A 382 -8.93 7.27 6.07
C MET A 382 -8.51 5.96 5.35
N TYR A 383 -8.32 4.89 6.09
CA TYR A 383 -8.16 3.54 5.57
C TYR A 383 -8.95 2.54 6.42
N THR A 384 -9.26 1.40 5.85
CA THR A 384 -10.07 0.36 6.51
C THR A 384 -9.22 -0.85 6.78
N ALA A 385 -9.22 -1.28 8.03
CA ALA A 385 -8.55 -2.46 8.49
C ALA A 385 -9.54 -3.59 8.76
N TYR A 386 -9.13 -4.80 8.42
CA TYR A 386 -9.83 -6.01 8.79
C TYR A 386 -9.26 -6.59 10.09
N LEU A 387 -10.12 -6.77 11.09
CA LEU A 387 -9.71 -7.24 12.41
C LEU A 387 -9.57 -8.78 12.51
N GLY A 388 -9.31 -9.44 11.40
CA GLY A 388 -9.24 -10.90 11.30
C GLY A 388 -8.00 -11.52 11.94
N THR A 389 -7.70 -11.20 13.21
CA THR A 389 -6.57 -11.75 13.94
C THR A 389 -7.00 -12.79 14.98
N VAL A 390 -6.08 -13.69 15.31
CA VAL A 390 -6.25 -14.64 16.41
C VAL A 390 -6.53 -13.88 17.72
N GLY A 391 -7.58 -14.27 18.43
CA GLY A 391 -8.01 -13.63 19.67
C GLY A 391 -8.99 -12.48 19.52
N VAL A 392 -9.11 -11.89 18.31
CA VAL A 392 -10.17 -10.91 17.99
C VAL A 392 -11.19 -11.55 17.06
N TRP A 393 -10.71 -12.15 15.94
CA TRP A 393 -11.59 -12.73 14.93
C TRP A 393 -12.32 -13.99 15.41
N THR A 394 -11.60 -15.00 15.82
CA THR A 394 -12.18 -16.29 16.26
C THR A 394 -11.66 -16.67 17.63
N PRO A 395 -12.11 -15.96 18.71
CA PRO A 395 -11.60 -16.25 20.04
C PRO A 395 -12.01 -17.66 20.50
N ILE A 396 -11.09 -18.33 21.21
CA ILE A 396 -11.25 -19.68 21.79
C ILE A 396 -11.53 -20.84 20.81
N ILE A 397 -11.72 -20.58 19.53
CA ILE A 397 -11.88 -21.62 18.51
C ILE A 397 -10.51 -22.18 18.15
N ASP A 398 -10.39 -23.50 18.01
CA ASP A 398 -9.16 -24.22 17.65
C ASP A 398 -7.94 -23.84 18.52
N GLY A 399 -8.16 -23.59 19.80
CA GLY A 399 -7.11 -23.21 20.74
C GLY A 399 -6.65 -21.75 20.63
N ALA A 400 -7.36 -20.92 19.90
CA ALA A 400 -7.07 -19.49 19.80
C ALA A 400 -7.24 -18.79 21.16
N ASN A 401 -6.42 -17.76 21.38
CA ASN A 401 -6.51 -16.94 22.59
C ASN A 401 -7.73 -16.01 22.55
N LEU A 402 -8.17 -15.58 23.73
CA LEU A 402 -9.21 -14.59 23.92
C LEU A 402 -8.57 -13.26 24.31
N SER A 403 -8.74 -12.22 23.49
CA SER A 403 -8.26 -10.89 23.82
C SER A 403 -9.12 -10.26 24.94
N LYS A 404 -8.49 -9.43 25.78
CA LYS A 404 -9.19 -8.66 26.79
C LYS A 404 -10.23 -7.70 26.19
N GLU A 405 -9.92 -7.17 25.00
CA GLU A 405 -10.83 -6.29 24.25
C GLU A 405 -12.11 -7.02 23.86
N TYR A 406 -11.98 -8.23 23.28
CA TYR A 406 -13.15 -9.02 22.91
C TYR A 406 -13.96 -9.42 24.17
N TYR A 407 -13.28 -9.97 25.19
CA TYR A 407 -13.93 -10.43 26.43
C TYR A 407 -14.76 -9.34 27.11
N ASN A 408 -14.24 -8.12 27.17
CA ASN A 408 -14.93 -7.02 27.83
C ASN A 408 -16.10 -6.44 27.02
N ASN A 409 -16.12 -6.67 25.72
CA ASN A 409 -17.09 -6.05 24.80
C ASN A 409 -17.95 -7.06 24.03
N CYS A 410 -17.94 -8.35 24.41
CA CYS A 410 -18.82 -9.36 23.81
C CYS A 410 -20.22 -9.35 24.45
N TRP A 411 -21.18 -9.94 23.73
CA TRP A 411 -22.58 -10.03 24.12
C TRP A 411 -22.79 -10.55 25.55
N ASP A 412 -22.04 -11.55 25.94
CA ASP A 412 -22.22 -12.24 27.25
C ASP A 412 -21.75 -11.40 28.44
N ARG A 413 -21.06 -10.28 28.23
CA ARG A 413 -20.33 -9.53 29.26
C ARG A 413 -20.60 -8.03 29.29
N SER A 414 -21.01 -7.45 28.21
CA SER A 414 -21.17 -5.99 28.07
C SER A 414 -22.65 -5.59 28.00
N GLU A 415 -23.01 -4.51 28.66
CA GLU A 415 -24.34 -3.88 28.50
C GLU A 415 -24.48 -3.21 27.11
N THR A 416 -23.34 -2.86 26.49
CA THR A 416 -23.26 -2.29 25.14
C THR A 416 -22.28 -3.10 24.30
N PRO A 417 -22.67 -4.32 23.89
CA PRO A 417 -21.76 -5.22 23.20
C PRO A 417 -21.41 -4.70 21.80
N VAL A 418 -20.14 -4.94 21.42
CA VAL A 418 -19.62 -4.69 20.08
C VAL A 418 -19.38 -6.02 19.35
N TYR A 419 -18.98 -7.05 20.09
CA TYR A 419 -18.67 -8.37 19.54
C TYR A 419 -19.77 -9.38 19.88
N PRO A 420 -19.94 -10.41 19.04
CA PRO A 420 -20.97 -11.42 19.27
C PRO A 420 -20.64 -12.30 20.49
N ARG A 421 -21.58 -13.14 20.86
CA ARG A 421 -21.41 -14.12 21.95
C ARG A 421 -20.16 -14.98 21.70
N LEU A 422 -19.57 -15.45 22.80
CA LEU A 422 -18.48 -16.41 22.73
C LEU A 422 -18.98 -17.80 22.29
N THR A 423 -18.21 -18.47 21.46
CA THR A 423 -18.49 -19.82 20.99
C THR A 423 -17.22 -20.63 20.85
N SER A 424 -17.25 -21.90 21.21
CA SER A 424 -16.16 -22.86 21.01
C SER A 424 -16.21 -23.57 19.66
N ARG A 425 -17.20 -23.25 18.83
CA ARG A 425 -17.38 -23.84 17.50
C ARG A 425 -17.28 -22.73 16.45
N THR A 426 -16.84 -23.08 15.27
CA THR A 426 -16.90 -22.19 14.10
C THR A 426 -18.32 -21.65 13.94
N ASN A 427 -18.44 -20.35 13.73
CA ASN A 427 -19.70 -19.67 13.50
C ASN A 427 -19.54 -18.78 12.25
N LEU A 428 -20.07 -19.25 11.12
CA LEU A 428 -19.96 -18.59 9.83
C LEU A 428 -20.85 -17.34 9.73
N ASN A 429 -21.84 -17.22 10.62
CA ASN A 429 -22.66 -16.02 10.69
C ASN A 429 -21.87 -14.83 11.30
N ASN A 430 -21.17 -15.06 12.40
CA ASN A 430 -20.49 -13.99 13.13
C ASN A 430 -19.14 -13.60 12.53
N TYR A 431 -18.41 -14.58 11.98
CA TYR A 431 -17.02 -14.40 11.53
C TYR A 431 -16.91 -14.31 10.01
N ARG A 432 -17.69 -13.42 9.43
CA ARG A 432 -17.65 -13.04 8.00
C ARG A 432 -17.45 -11.54 7.86
N GLY A 433 -17.13 -11.07 6.65
CA GLY A 433 -16.93 -9.65 6.39
C GLY A 433 -18.16 -8.82 6.76
N ASN A 434 -18.00 -7.91 7.69
CA ASN A 434 -19.04 -6.97 8.12
C ASN A 434 -18.42 -5.70 8.72
N ASP A 435 -19.22 -4.71 9.02
CA ASP A 435 -18.79 -3.40 9.53
C ASP A 435 -18.25 -3.43 10.98
N VAL A 436 -18.43 -4.51 11.70
CA VAL A 436 -17.78 -4.74 13.00
C VAL A 436 -16.31 -5.15 12.79
N TRP A 437 -16.02 -6.00 11.81
CA TRP A 437 -14.68 -6.48 11.51
C TRP A 437 -13.90 -5.56 10.57
N TYR A 438 -14.56 -4.80 9.71
CA TYR A 438 -13.95 -3.75 8.91
C TYR A 438 -14.01 -2.41 9.66
N LYS A 439 -12.89 -1.98 10.22
CA LYS A 439 -12.80 -0.73 10.99
C LYS A 439 -12.04 0.34 10.21
N ASN A 440 -12.61 1.54 10.18
CA ASN A 440 -11.88 2.72 9.73
C ASN A 440 -10.84 3.11 10.76
N VAL A 441 -9.60 3.22 10.34
CA VAL A 441 -8.45 3.43 11.21
C VAL A 441 -7.84 4.80 11.01
N ASN A 442 -7.52 5.43 12.14
CA ASN A 442 -6.73 6.65 12.19
C ASN A 442 -5.73 6.52 13.34
N PHE A 443 -4.51 6.96 13.11
CA PHE A 443 -3.51 6.97 14.16
C PHE A 443 -2.56 8.17 14.06
N PHE A 444 -1.93 8.46 15.19
CA PHE A 444 -0.88 9.44 15.36
C PHE A 444 0.17 8.88 16.31
N LYS A 445 1.42 8.83 15.86
CA LYS A 445 2.56 8.24 16.61
C LYS A 445 3.66 9.26 16.82
N LEU A 446 4.26 9.25 18.00
CA LEU A 446 5.60 9.81 18.21
C LEU A 446 6.62 8.78 17.73
N ARG A 447 7.04 8.94 16.47
CA ARG A 447 7.90 7.98 15.78
C ARG A 447 9.32 7.98 16.28
N ASN A 448 9.89 9.17 16.42
CA ASN A 448 11.24 9.37 16.93
C ASN A 448 11.26 10.60 17.84
N CYS A 449 12.00 10.50 18.93
CA CYS A 449 12.33 11.64 19.79
C CYS A 449 13.77 11.51 20.23
N GLU A 450 14.59 12.49 19.90
CA GLU A 450 16.00 12.56 20.33
C GLU A 450 16.17 13.80 21.17
N VAL A 451 16.75 13.62 22.34
CA VAL A 451 17.24 14.70 23.19
C VAL A 451 18.76 14.55 23.27
N TYR A 452 19.50 15.62 23.01
CA TYR A 452 20.94 15.55 22.94
C TYR A 452 21.62 16.76 23.60
N TYR A 453 22.87 16.54 24.01
CA TYR A 453 23.73 17.56 24.50
C TYR A 453 25.09 17.50 23.77
N MET A 454 25.52 18.65 23.24
CA MET A 454 26.82 18.82 22.61
C MET A 454 27.82 19.19 23.68
N LEU A 455 28.87 18.40 23.86
CA LEU A 455 29.91 18.74 24.83
C LEU A 455 30.65 20.01 24.41
N PRO A 456 30.98 20.93 25.37
CA PRO A 456 31.69 22.16 25.07
C PRO A 456 33.06 21.88 24.45
N GLU A 457 33.47 22.70 23.48
CA GLU A 457 34.76 22.58 22.78
C GLU A 457 35.95 22.52 23.74
N ASN A 458 35.92 23.29 24.83
CA ASN A 458 36.97 23.30 25.83
C ASN A 458 37.22 21.95 26.51
N TRP A 459 36.25 21.05 26.50
CA TRP A 459 36.39 19.72 27.08
C TRP A 459 36.93 18.72 26.06
N ILE A 460 36.43 18.80 24.82
CA ILE A 460 36.70 17.81 23.77
C ILE A 460 38.03 18.07 23.05
N SER A 461 38.46 19.32 22.94
CA SER A 461 39.75 19.70 22.30
C SER A 461 40.95 19.06 22.97
N LYS A 462 40.90 18.85 24.31
CA LYS A 462 41.95 18.18 25.07
C LYS A 462 42.23 16.75 24.63
N VAL A 463 41.23 16.10 24.06
CA VAL A 463 41.29 14.72 23.55
C VAL A 463 41.24 14.64 22.03
N LYS A 464 41.56 15.78 21.35
CA LYS A 464 41.62 15.90 19.88
C LYS A 464 40.29 15.55 19.16
N MET A 465 39.18 15.75 19.83
CA MET A 465 37.85 15.60 19.20
C MET A 465 37.39 16.95 18.68
N SER A 466 36.79 16.98 17.48
CA SER A 466 36.15 18.18 16.90
C SER A 466 34.72 18.35 17.35
N GLN A 467 34.03 17.26 17.68
CA GLN A 467 32.65 17.27 18.15
C GLN A 467 32.35 16.03 19.00
N CYS A 468 31.57 16.19 20.05
CA CYS A 468 31.05 15.10 20.85
C CYS A 468 29.59 15.38 21.23
N LYS A 469 28.69 14.50 20.82
CA LYS A 469 27.24 14.54 21.11
C LYS A 469 26.88 13.37 21.97
N VAL A 470 26.27 13.61 23.13
CA VAL A 470 25.61 12.59 23.95
C VAL A 470 24.12 12.70 23.73
N PHE A 471 23.44 11.60 23.51
CA PHE A 471 22.01 11.63 23.19
C PHE A 471 21.23 10.44 23.77
N VAL A 472 19.94 10.68 24.01
CA VAL A 472 18.94 9.67 24.26
C VAL A 472 17.94 9.75 23.11
N LYS A 473 17.73 8.63 22.42
CA LYS A 473 16.78 8.51 21.32
C LYS A 473 15.71 7.48 21.65
N GLY A 474 14.47 7.88 21.58
CA GLY A 474 13.32 7.01 21.70
C GLY A 474 12.64 6.78 20.34
N GLU A 475 12.16 5.56 20.12
CA GLU A 475 11.46 5.16 18.90
C GLU A 475 10.09 4.59 19.27
N ASN A 476 9.05 4.99 18.53
CA ASN A 476 7.66 4.55 18.72
C ASN A 476 7.16 4.75 20.18
N LEU A 477 7.51 5.87 20.80
CA LEU A 477 7.26 6.13 22.23
C LEU A 477 5.78 6.28 22.57
N MET A 478 4.96 6.69 21.61
CA MET A 478 3.54 6.93 21.81
C MET A 478 2.75 6.57 20.56
N THR A 479 1.64 5.88 20.75
CA THR A 479 0.65 5.62 19.70
C THR A 479 -0.73 6.02 20.20
N LEU A 480 -1.36 6.95 19.50
CA LEU A 480 -2.77 7.31 19.66
C LEU A 480 -3.53 6.77 18.46
N SER A 481 -4.51 5.90 18.69
CA SER A 481 -5.30 5.28 17.63
C SER A 481 -6.72 5.03 18.12
N ASN A 482 -7.66 5.06 17.18
CA ASN A 482 -9.01 4.58 17.41
C ASN A 482 -9.12 3.05 17.38
N LEU A 483 -8.08 2.35 16.91
CA LEU A 483 -7.98 0.90 16.92
C LEU A 483 -7.29 0.45 18.22
N LYS A 484 -8.08 -0.10 19.17
CA LYS A 484 -7.59 -0.51 20.49
C LYS A 484 -7.11 -1.95 20.54
N ALA A 485 -7.61 -2.79 19.64
CA ALA A 485 -7.38 -4.23 19.67
C ALA A 485 -5.99 -4.64 19.18
N MET A 486 -5.32 -3.80 18.37
CA MET A 486 -4.02 -4.11 17.76
C MET A 486 -3.27 -2.84 17.34
N ASP A 487 -2.00 -3.00 16.96
CA ASP A 487 -1.22 -1.89 16.37
C ASP A 487 -1.82 -1.47 15.01
N PRO A 488 -2.13 -0.19 14.81
CA PRO A 488 -2.72 0.29 13.56
C PRO A 488 -1.83 0.12 12.32
N GLU A 489 -0.52 -0.08 12.47
CA GLU A 489 0.39 -0.31 11.35
C GLU A 489 0.69 -1.79 11.08
N ASN A 490 0.46 -2.66 12.05
CA ASN A 490 0.71 -4.11 11.96
C ASN A 490 -0.59 -4.91 12.08
N ILE A 491 -1.59 -4.52 11.31
CA ILE A 491 -2.88 -5.18 11.30
C ILE A 491 -2.73 -6.60 10.73
N GLY A 492 -3.27 -7.57 11.45
CA GLY A 492 -3.20 -8.98 11.05
C GLY A 492 -1.86 -9.66 11.31
N THR A 493 -0.90 -9.01 11.94
CA THR A 493 0.40 -9.60 12.32
C THR A 493 0.44 -9.93 13.81
N ASN A 494 1.35 -10.86 14.19
CA ASN A 494 1.46 -11.31 15.57
C ASN A 494 2.25 -10.36 16.49
N PHE A 495 3.00 -9.40 15.90
CA PHE A 495 3.84 -8.51 16.69
C PHE A 495 3.52 -7.03 16.42
N PRO A 496 3.21 -6.25 17.48
CA PRO A 496 3.09 -4.80 17.34
C PRO A 496 4.45 -4.14 17.09
N THR A 497 4.41 -2.90 16.62
CA THR A 497 5.61 -2.07 16.50
C THR A 497 6.23 -1.86 17.90
N LEU A 498 7.49 -2.24 18.06
CA LEU A 498 8.18 -2.16 19.34
C LEU A 498 8.58 -0.72 19.69
N MET A 499 8.46 -0.39 20.95
CA MET A 499 9.06 0.80 21.53
C MET A 499 10.54 0.55 21.82
N GLY A 500 11.40 1.46 21.45
CA GLY A 500 12.84 1.40 21.70
C GLY A 500 13.37 2.65 22.39
N VAL A 501 14.34 2.50 23.29
CA VAL A 501 15.09 3.61 23.86
C VAL A 501 16.58 3.32 23.74
N ASN A 502 17.32 4.22 23.12
CA ASN A 502 18.74 4.10 22.86
C ASN A 502 19.48 5.24 23.53
N LEU A 503 20.55 4.92 24.24
CA LEU A 503 21.54 5.88 24.75
C LEU A 503 22.80 5.78 23.88
N GLY A 504 23.31 6.91 23.42
CA GLY A 504 24.46 6.89 22.54
C GLY A 504 25.37 8.11 22.68
N VAL A 505 26.58 7.92 22.17
CA VAL A 505 27.59 8.98 22.04
C VAL A 505 28.08 8.99 20.60
N SER A 506 28.09 10.16 19.98
CA SER A 506 28.65 10.39 18.64
C SER A 506 29.85 11.28 18.73
N VAL A 507 30.99 10.81 18.23
CA VAL A 507 32.27 11.52 18.28
C VAL A 507 32.78 11.79 16.87
N LYS A 508 33.27 12.99 16.64
CA LYS A 508 33.96 13.37 15.41
C LYS A 508 35.37 13.88 15.80
N PHE A 509 36.37 13.34 15.14
CA PHE A 509 37.79 13.73 15.29
C PHE A 509 38.21 14.76 14.27
#